data_f1dda3de7c6f54ca6b8887d5c3f91b28
#
_entry.id   f1dda3de7c6f54ca6b8887d5c3f91b28
#
_cell.length_a   1.000
_cell.length_b   1.000
_cell.length_c   1.000
_cell.angle_alpha   90.00
_cell.angle_beta   90.00
_cell.angle_gamma   90.00
#
_symmetry.space_group_name_H-M   'P 1'
#
loop_
_entity.id
_entity.type
_entity.pdbx_description
1 polymer ?
#
loop_
_entity_poly.entity_id
_entity_poly.type
_entity_poly.pdbx_seq_one_letter_code
_entity_poly.pdbx_strand_id
1 'polypeptide(L)'
;MNQQIKKIVTDLLHSAGITPNGNEDWDIQINNEAFYQRVFNEGSLALGESYMDGWWDCKSLDQFITRILQAQLDQKIKTDKWLWPKLIWLKLINHQSKKRALEVGRKHYDLGNELFKSMLDSRMNYTCGYWKNANDLDTAQLNKLELSCQKLKLEPGMHVLDIGCGFGAFAKYAAEHYGVSVVGITISKEQFDYAKQNCSGLPIEIRFQDYRDMHEQFDCVVSLGMFEHVGYRNYRTYMQKVRDCLKGNGLFLLHTIGGNITTKAADPWINKYIFPNGMIPSLEQISQASEGLFIMENWVNFGAYYDHTLMAWNEHFEQNWEHLKKQYDQRFYRMWRYYLLACAGSFRSRSNQLWQIVFSKNGIPGGYEEPLFTGIKKRAAESKKTISDLQLS
;
A
#
# COMPACT_ATOMS: atom_id res chain seq x y z
N MET A 1 -30.67 -18.16 -20.79
CA MET A 1 -29.64 -17.14 -20.55
C MET A 1 -28.93 -17.40 -19.22
N ASN A 2 -29.62 -17.54 -18.08
CA ASN A 2 -28.97 -17.78 -16.77
C ASN A 2 -28.11 -19.05 -16.68
N GLN A 3 -28.54 -20.19 -17.23
CA GLN A 3 -27.74 -21.43 -17.17
C GLN A 3 -26.42 -21.34 -17.99
N GLN A 4 -26.43 -20.62 -19.11
CA GLN A 4 -25.24 -20.43 -19.93
C GLN A 4 -24.21 -19.54 -19.22
N ILE A 5 -24.67 -18.47 -18.56
CA ILE A 5 -23.80 -17.56 -17.77
C ILE A 5 -23.22 -18.32 -16.58
N LYS A 6 -24.03 -19.06 -15.85
CA LYS A 6 -23.58 -19.92 -14.74
C LYS A 6 -22.49 -20.87 -15.22
N LYS A 7 -22.70 -21.56 -16.36
CA LYS A 7 -21.67 -22.43 -16.93
C LYS A 7 -20.38 -21.69 -17.23
N ILE A 8 -20.43 -20.52 -17.89
CA ILE A 8 -19.23 -19.73 -18.23
C ILE A 8 -18.44 -19.36 -16.97
N VAL A 9 -19.11 -18.80 -15.95
CA VAL A 9 -18.44 -18.41 -14.70
C VAL A 9 -17.88 -19.62 -13.97
N THR A 10 -18.61 -20.75 -13.94
CA THR A 10 -18.14 -22.00 -13.35
C THR A 10 -16.91 -22.54 -14.07
N ASP A 11 -16.89 -22.56 -15.41
CA ASP A 11 -15.76 -23.03 -16.21
C ASP A 11 -14.51 -22.14 -15.99
N LEU A 12 -14.70 -20.81 -15.85
CA LEU A 12 -13.62 -19.89 -15.50
C LEU A 12 -13.05 -20.18 -14.10
N LEU A 13 -13.90 -20.39 -13.11
CA LEU A 13 -13.47 -20.75 -11.74
C LEU A 13 -12.73 -22.10 -11.73
N HIS A 14 -13.26 -23.11 -12.41
CA HIS A 14 -12.58 -24.41 -12.55
C HIS A 14 -11.20 -24.26 -13.22
N SER A 15 -11.05 -23.36 -14.20
CA SER A 15 -9.75 -23.11 -14.83
C SER A 15 -8.72 -22.47 -13.88
N ALA A 16 -9.16 -21.95 -12.76
CA ALA A 16 -8.33 -21.45 -11.64
C ALA A 16 -8.19 -22.50 -10.51
N GLY A 17 -8.71 -23.71 -10.68
CA GLY A 17 -8.72 -24.76 -9.66
C GLY A 17 -9.65 -24.43 -8.48
N ILE A 18 -10.77 -23.75 -8.77
CA ILE A 18 -11.79 -23.37 -7.79
C ILE A 18 -13.10 -24.03 -8.17
N THR A 19 -13.72 -24.76 -7.25
CA THR A 19 -15.02 -25.44 -7.46
C THR A 19 -16.11 -24.69 -6.67
N PRO A 20 -17.12 -24.08 -7.34
CA PRO A 20 -18.25 -23.52 -6.62
C PRO A 20 -18.95 -24.59 -5.77
N ASN A 21 -19.17 -24.28 -4.50
CA ASN A 21 -19.70 -25.21 -3.49
C ASN A 21 -18.86 -26.48 -3.30
N GLY A 22 -17.54 -26.39 -3.56
CA GLY A 22 -16.60 -27.46 -3.31
C GLY A 22 -16.15 -27.54 -1.84
N ASN A 23 -15.16 -28.39 -1.57
CA ASN A 23 -14.74 -28.73 -0.20
C ASN A 23 -13.38 -28.14 0.20
N GLU A 24 -12.66 -27.52 -0.73
CA GLU A 24 -11.36 -26.92 -0.42
C GLU A 24 -11.55 -25.56 0.25
N ASP A 25 -10.59 -25.15 1.09
CA ASP A 25 -10.67 -23.90 1.84
C ASP A 25 -10.75 -22.66 0.94
N TRP A 26 -10.26 -22.74 -0.28
CA TRP A 26 -10.36 -21.69 -1.29
C TRP A 26 -11.58 -21.80 -2.20
N ASP A 27 -12.42 -22.84 -2.05
CA ASP A 27 -13.65 -22.95 -2.82
C ASP A 27 -14.71 -21.99 -2.28
N ILE A 28 -15.43 -21.34 -3.19
CA ILE A 28 -16.49 -20.41 -2.81
C ILE A 28 -17.80 -21.15 -2.55
N GLN A 29 -18.49 -20.76 -1.48
CA GLN A 29 -19.82 -21.24 -1.16
C GLN A 29 -20.85 -20.22 -1.64
N ILE A 30 -21.66 -20.57 -2.63
CA ILE A 30 -22.63 -19.67 -3.26
C ILE A 30 -23.94 -19.72 -2.48
N ASN A 31 -24.29 -18.61 -1.82
CA ASN A 31 -25.52 -18.43 -1.06
C ASN A 31 -26.65 -17.83 -1.91
N ASN A 32 -26.31 -17.17 -3.04
CA ASN A 32 -27.29 -16.55 -3.94
C ASN A 32 -26.89 -16.77 -5.40
N GLU A 33 -27.73 -17.48 -6.14
CA GLU A 33 -27.50 -17.81 -7.56
C GLU A 33 -27.38 -16.57 -8.48
N ALA A 34 -27.92 -15.42 -8.09
CA ALA A 34 -27.76 -14.18 -8.83
C ALA A 34 -26.29 -13.70 -8.90
N PHE A 35 -25.39 -14.24 -8.05
CA PHE A 35 -23.95 -14.04 -8.09
C PHE A 35 -23.37 -14.21 -9.49
N TYR A 36 -23.72 -15.30 -10.18
CA TYR A 36 -23.17 -15.61 -11.51
C TYR A 36 -23.44 -14.51 -12.54
N GLN A 37 -24.69 -14.03 -12.56
CA GLN A 37 -25.08 -12.95 -13.48
C GLN A 37 -24.41 -11.63 -13.13
N ARG A 38 -24.32 -11.31 -11.85
CA ARG A 38 -23.74 -10.06 -11.35
C ARG A 38 -22.25 -10.01 -11.64
N VAL A 39 -21.51 -11.07 -11.31
CA VAL A 39 -20.05 -11.16 -11.56
C VAL A 39 -19.74 -11.16 -13.06
N PHE A 40 -20.53 -11.85 -13.86
CA PHE A 40 -20.37 -11.84 -15.31
C PHE A 40 -20.51 -10.43 -15.91
N ASN A 41 -21.43 -9.62 -15.40
CA ASN A 41 -21.70 -8.28 -15.91
C ASN A 41 -20.67 -7.23 -15.44
N GLU A 42 -20.23 -7.28 -14.19
CA GLU A 42 -19.51 -6.18 -13.52
C GLU A 42 -18.11 -6.58 -13.03
N GLY A 43 -17.72 -7.84 -13.20
CA GLY A 43 -16.35 -8.33 -12.91
C GLY A 43 -15.96 -8.18 -11.44
N SER A 44 -14.77 -7.61 -11.19
CA SER A 44 -14.18 -7.48 -9.85
C SER A 44 -15.02 -6.64 -8.90
N LEU A 45 -15.72 -5.61 -9.41
CA LEU A 45 -16.63 -4.81 -8.58
C LEU A 45 -17.74 -5.66 -7.99
N ALA A 46 -18.41 -6.45 -8.86
CA ALA A 46 -19.48 -7.34 -8.42
C ALA A 46 -18.98 -8.48 -7.54
N LEU A 47 -17.79 -9.00 -7.78
CA LEU A 47 -17.19 -10.04 -6.94
C LEU A 47 -17.06 -9.55 -5.49
N GLY A 48 -16.47 -8.38 -5.27
CA GLY A 48 -16.33 -7.81 -3.93
C GLY A 48 -17.67 -7.39 -3.32
N GLU A 49 -18.54 -6.71 -4.09
CA GLU A 49 -19.86 -6.29 -3.57
C GLU A 49 -20.74 -7.47 -3.19
N SER A 50 -20.79 -8.50 -3.99
CA SER A 50 -21.57 -9.70 -3.66
C SER A 50 -21.03 -10.44 -2.44
N TYR A 51 -19.72 -10.40 -2.18
CA TYR A 51 -19.15 -10.86 -0.92
C TYR A 51 -19.63 -10.00 0.26
N MET A 52 -19.56 -8.68 0.14
CA MET A 52 -20.04 -7.76 1.16
C MET A 52 -21.52 -7.98 1.48
N ASP A 53 -22.32 -8.30 0.46
CA ASP A 53 -23.76 -8.55 0.57
C ASP A 53 -24.10 -9.99 1.04
N GLY A 54 -23.09 -10.84 1.32
CA GLY A 54 -23.27 -12.21 1.82
C GLY A 54 -23.77 -13.21 0.77
N TRP A 55 -23.64 -12.90 -0.53
CA TRP A 55 -24.08 -13.78 -1.61
C TRP A 55 -23.16 -15.00 -1.80
N TRP A 56 -21.96 -14.93 -1.29
CA TRP A 56 -21.00 -16.02 -1.25
C TRP A 56 -20.05 -15.88 -0.09
N ASP A 57 -19.44 -17.00 0.31
CA ASP A 57 -18.42 -17.09 1.35
C ASP A 57 -17.23 -17.88 0.86
N CYS A 58 -16.06 -17.65 1.50
CA CYS A 58 -14.85 -18.40 1.27
C CYS A 58 -14.03 -18.43 2.55
N LYS A 59 -13.57 -19.62 2.96
CA LYS A 59 -12.78 -19.79 4.16
C LYS A 59 -11.39 -19.14 4.00
N SER A 60 -10.68 -19.45 2.91
CA SER A 60 -9.38 -18.87 2.56
C SER A 60 -9.48 -17.92 1.36
N LEU A 61 -10.06 -16.74 1.61
CA LEU A 61 -10.29 -15.72 0.58
C LEU A 61 -9.01 -15.26 -0.10
N ASP A 62 -7.91 -15.17 0.63
CA ASP A 62 -6.57 -14.87 0.13
C ASP A 62 -6.09 -15.90 -0.89
N GLN A 63 -6.30 -17.20 -0.64
CA GLN A 63 -5.96 -18.26 -1.58
C GLN A 63 -6.88 -18.25 -2.81
N PHE A 64 -8.18 -18.00 -2.62
CA PHE A 64 -9.14 -17.85 -3.71
C PHE A 64 -8.67 -16.76 -4.70
N ILE A 65 -8.35 -15.57 -4.20
CA ILE A 65 -7.86 -14.46 -5.04
C ILE A 65 -6.50 -14.80 -5.67
N THR A 66 -5.59 -15.42 -4.93
CA THR A 66 -4.30 -15.88 -5.47
C THR A 66 -4.49 -16.75 -6.71
N ARG A 67 -5.39 -17.75 -6.63
CA ARG A 67 -5.69 -18.67 -7.75
C ARG A 67 -6.30 -17.97 -8.94
N ILE A 68 -7.27 -17.07 -8.72
CA ILE A 68 -7.89 -16.26 -9.80
C ILE A 68 -6.82 -15.47 -10.56
N LEU A 69 -5.94 -14.78 -9.84
CA LEU A 69 -4.91 -13.93 -10.43
C LEU A 69 -3.82 -14.74 -11.14
N GLN A 70 -3.39 -15.87 -10.57
CA GLN A 70 -2.43 -16.79 -11.20
C GLN A 70 -3.00 -17.44 -12.48
N ALA A 71 -4.30 -17.69 -12.51
CA ALA A 71 -4.97 -18.24 -13.70
C ALA A 71 -5.11 -17.24 -14.84
N GLN A 72 -4.82 -15.94 -14.60
CA GLN A 72 -4.90 -14.87 -15.61
C GLN A 72 -6.23 -14.85 -16.36
N LEU A 73 -7.34 -14.98 -15.63
CA LEU A 73 -8.68 -15.13 -16.21
C LEU A 73 -9.05 -13.98 -17.15
N ASP A 74 -8.60 -12.75 -16.88
CA ASP A 74 -8.79 -11.59 -17.74
C ASP A 74 -8.12 -11.72 -19.12
N GLN A 75 -6.97 -12.37 -19.19
CA GLN A 75 -6.28 -12.65 -20.45
C GLN A 75 -6.96 -13.79 -21.23
N LYS A 76 -7.36 -14.86 -20.54
CA LYS A 76 -8.11 -15.97 -21.14
C LYS A 76 -9.41 -15.47 -21.76
N ILE A 77 -10.13 -14.60 -21.08
CA ILE A 77 -11.35 -13.98 -21.58
C ILE A 77 -11.08 -13.15 -22.86
N LYS A 78 -9.97 -12.38 -22.90
CA LYS A 78 -9.61 -11.55 -24.07
C LYS A 78 -9.20 -12.38 -25.31
N THR A 79 -8.64 -13.56 -25.10
CA THR A 79 -8.18 -14.45 -26.20
C THR A 79 -9.29 -15.35 -26.73
N ASP A 80 -10.37 -15.54 -25.99
CA ASP A 80 -11.50 -16.36 -26.43
C ASP A 80 -12.40 -15.58 -27.39
N LYS A 81 -12.29 -15.92 -28.69
CA LYS A 81 -13.04 -15.31 -29.81
C LYS A 81 -14.57 -15.37 -29.63
N TRP A 82 -15.07 -16.24 -28.79
CA TRP A 82 -16.50 -16.43 -28.56
C TRP A 82 -17.03 -15.60 -27.37
N LEU A 83 -16.21 -15.41 -26.35
CA LEU A 83 -16.52 -14.58 -25.17
C LEU A 83 -16.29 -13.09 -25.42
N TRP A 84 -15.28 -12.73 -26.22
CA TRP A 84 -14.87 -11.36 -26.50
C TRP A 84 -15.99 -10.45 -27.06
N PRO A 85 -16.78 -10.84 -28.07
CA PRO A 85 -17.84 -9.97 -28.61
C PRO A 85 -18.96 -9.71 -27.60
N LYS A 86 -19.29 -10.73 -26.76
CA LYS A 86 -20.31 -10.60 -25.71
C LYS A 86 -19.87 -9.65 -24.58
N LEU A 87 -18.60 -9.67 -24.24
CA LEU A 87 -18.03 -8.78 -23.21
C LEU A 87 -17.87 -7.33 -23.72
N ILE A 88 -17.55 -7.13 -25.00
CA ILE A 88 -17.55 -5.79 -25.61
C ILE A 88 -18.97 -5.20 -25.57
N TRP A 89 -19.98 -6.00 -25.92
CA TRP A 89 -21.38 -5.56 -25.91
C TRP A 89 -21.84 -5.17 -24.50
N LEU A 90 -21.46 -5.93 -23.47
CA LEU A 90 -21.71 -5.63 -22.07
C LEU A 90 -20.98 -4.37 -21.56
N LYS A 91 -19.73 -4.13 -21.99
CA LYS A 91 -18.98 -2.90 -21.69
C LYS A 91 -19.61 -1.64 -22.30
N LEU A 92 -20.24 -1.77 -23.47
CA LEU A 92 -20.94 -0.66 -24.14
C LEU A 92 -22.25 -0.29 -23.44
N ILE A 93 -22.88 -1.25 -22.73
CA ILE A 93 -24.13 -1.04 -21.99
C ILE A 93 -23.86 -0.52 -20.56
N ASN A 94 -22.63 -0.67 -20.05
CA ASN A 94 -22.31 -0.26 -18.68
C ASN A 94 -22.20 1.25 -18.54
N HIS A 95 -23.35 1.91 -18.40
CA HIS A 95 -23.47 3.32 -18.00
C HIS A 95 -23.06 3.45 -16.52
N GLN A 96 -21.76 3.56 -16.26
CA GLN A 96 -21.28 4.02 -14.94
C GLN A 96 -21.72 5.48 -14.75
N SER A 97 -22.76 5.67 -13.96
CA SER A 97 -23.18 6.99 -13.52
C SER A 97 -22.11 7.59 -12.59
N LYS A 98 -21.39 8.60 -13.10
CA LYS A 98 -20.39 9.38 -12.34
C LYS A 98 -20.94 9.96 -11.02
N LYS A 99 -22.26 10.14 -10.89
CA LYS A 99 -22.92 10.64 -9.67
C LYS A 99 -22.85 9.66 -8.49
N ARG A 100 -22.98 8.36 -8.70
CA ARG A 100 -22.91 7.36 -7.60
C ARG A 100 -21.51 7.16 -7.04
N ALA A 101 -20.47 7.32 -7.86
CA ALA A 101 -19.08 7.18 -7.41
C ALA A 101 -18.66 8.30 -6.44
N LEU A 102 -19.19 9.51 -6.61
CA LEU A 102 -18.88 10.68 -5.78
C LEU A 102 -19.56 10.68 -4.40
N GLU A 103 -20.74 10.07 -4.26
CA GLU A 103 -21.44 9.98 -2.97
C GLU A 103 -20.82 8.96 -2.01
N VAL A 104 -20.26 7.89 -2.54
CA VAL A 104 -19.65 6.82 -1.73
C VAL A 104 -18.26 7.24 -1.22
N GLY A 105 -17.48 7.96 -2.02
CA GLY A 105 -16.12 8.40 -1.66
C GLY A 105 -16.04 9.36 -0.45
N ARG A 106 -17.08 10.15 -0.20
CA ARG A 106 -17.11 11.08 0.95
C ARG A 106 -17.35 10.41 2.31
N LYS A 107 -17.97 9.22 2.35
CA LYS A 107 -18.27 8.50 3.61
C LYS A 107 -17.14 7.60 4.12
N HIS A 108 -16.11 7.33 3.32
CA HIS A 108 -15.09 6.32 3.65
C HIS A 108 -13.78 6.85 4.21
N TYR A 109 -13.53 8.17 4.22
CA TYR A 109 -12.30 8.74 4.81
C TYR A 109 -12.38 8.99 6.32
N ASP A 110 -13.56 8.86 6.93
CA ASP A 110 -13.77 8.92 8.40
C ASP A 110 -13.77 7.51 9.02
N LEU A 111 -12.76 6.69 8.69
CA LEU A 111 -12.65 5.33 9.25
C LEU A 111 -12.27 5.32 10.74
N GLY A 112 -11.91 6.47 11.29
CA GLY A 112 -11.54 6.62 12.69
C GLY A 112 -10.22 5.94 13.07
N ASN A 113 -9.46 6.57 13.97
CA ASN A 113 -8.17 6.04 14.44
C ASN A 113 -8.29 4.69 15.16
N GLU A 114 -9.46 4.33 15.69
CA GLU A 114 -9.67 3.07 16.42
C GLU A 114 -9.52 1.83 15.52
N LEU A 115 -9.99 1.89 14.26
CA LEU A 115 -9.79 0.82 13.30
C LEU A 115 -8.29 0.59 13.05
N PHE A 116 -7.55 1.66 12.78
CA PHE A 116 -6.12 1.58 12.51
C PHE A 116 -5.33 1.10 13.73
N LYS A 117 -5.64 1.59 14.92
CA LYS A 117 -5.03 1.11 16.18
C LYS A 117 -5.28 -0.37 16.43
N SER A 118 -6.45 -0.85 16.02
CA SER A 118 -6.85 -2.24 16.21
C SER A 118 -6.15 -3.23 15.28
N MET A 119 -5.59 -2.77 14.16
CA MET A 119 -4.99 -3.68 13.17
C MET A 119 -3.51 -3.41 12.87
N LEU A 120 -3.04 -2.18 13.03
CA LEU A 120 -1.65 -1.82 12.73
C LEU A 120 -0.70 -2.23 13.88
N ASP A 121 0.59 -2.04 13.63
CA ASP A 121 1.63 -2.14 14.64
C ASP A 121 1.54 -1.00 15.67
N SER A 122 2.28 -1.12 16.76
CA SER A 122 2.32 -0.12 17.84
C SER A 122 2.74 1.29 17.41
N ARG A 123 3.37 1.44 16.25
CA ARG A 123 3.80 2.72 15.65
C ARG A 123 2.86 3.24 14.58
N MET A 124 1.76 2.53 14.31
CA MET A 124 0.75 2.93 13.32
C MET A 124 1.29 3.02 11.88
N ASN A 125 2.13 2.06 11.46
CA ASN A 125 2.58 2.00 10.07
C ASN A 125 1.52 1.36 9.17
N TYR A 126 0.97 2.13 8.23
CA TYR A 126 0.00 1.64 7.24
C TYR A 126 0.66 1.40 5.88
N THR A 127 1.82 0.75 5.89
CA THR A 127 2.61 0.36 4.71
C THR A 127 3.26 -0.99 4.98
N CYS A 128 3.84 -1.61 3.94
CA CYS A 128 4.49 -2.91 4.05
C CYS A 128 5.63 -2.92 5.08
N GLY A 129 5.66 -3.94 5.94
CA GLY A 129 6.78 -4.24 6.82
C GLY A 129 7.93 -4.96 6.08
N TYR A 130 9.13 -4.95 6.64
CA TYR A 130 10.28 -5.68 6.14
C TYR A 130 10.52 -6.94 6.99
N TRP A 131 10.06 -8.10 6.49
CA TRP A 131 9.96 -9.34 7.26
C TRP A 131 11.27 -10.15 7.36
N LYS A 132 12.37 -9.65 6.82
CA LYS A 132 13.67 -10.30 7.02
C LYS A 132 14.02 -10.30 8.50
N ASN A 133 14.19 -11.51 9.09
CA ASN A 133 14.48 -11.71 10.51
C ASN A 133 13.38 -11.12 11.44
N ALA A 134 12.12 -11.10 11.01
CA ALA A 134 10.98 -10.71 11.80
C ALA A 134 9.97 -11.87 11.93
N ASN A 135 9.42 -12.05 13.12
CA ASN A 135 8.41 -13.06 13.42
C ASN A 135 7.03 -12.45 13.75
N ASP A 136 6.96 -11.13 13.85
CA ASP A 136 5.76 -10.36 14.17
C ASP A 136 5.73 -9.03 13.41
N LEU A 137 4.55 -8.40 13.41
CA LEU A 137 4.30 -7.17 12.67
C LEU A 137 5.13 -5.99 13.20
N ASP A 138 5.23 -5.84 14.52
CA ASP A 138 5.99 -4.75 15.15
C ASP A 138 7.47 -4.78 14.76
N THR A 139 8.07 -5.97 14.80
CA THR A 139 9.45 -6.19 14.36
C THR A 139 9.62 -5.92 12.86
N ALA A 140 8.68 -6.39 12.03
CA ALA A 140 8.76 -6.17 10.58
C ALA A 140 8.65 -4.68 10.23
N GLN A 141 7.79 -3.93 10.90
CA GLN A 141 7.66 -2.49 10.70
C GLN A 141 8.87 -1.73 11.21
N LEU A 142 9.42 -2.11 12.35
CA LEU A 142 10.65 -1.53 12.87
C LEU A 142 11.84 -1.75 11.92
N ASN A 143 11.96 -2.97 11.38
CA ASN A 143 12.96 -3.30 10.36
C ASN A 143 12.82 -2.44 9.10
N LYS A 144 11.59 -2.14 8.66
CA LYS A 144 11.32 -1.27 7.51
C LYS A 144 11.77 0.17 7.78
N LEU A 145 11.51 0.70 8.96
CA LEU A 145 11.94 2.04 9.35
C LEU A 145 13.46 2.13 9.40
N GLU A 146 14.13 1.17 10.04
CA GLU A 146 15.59 1.08 10.10
C GLU A 146 16.21 0.98 8.70
N LEU A 147 15.72 0.08 7.85
CA LEU A 147 16.18 -0.06 6.48
C LEU A 147 16.02 1.24 5.69
N SER A 148 14.92 1.96 5.88
CA SER A 148 14.68 3.24 5.20
C SER A 148 15.68 4.32 5.62
N CYS A 149 15.98 4.41 6.92
CA CYS A 149 17.00 5.32 7.44
C CYS A 149 18.41 4.96 6.93
N GLN A 150 18.76 3.67 6.93
CA GLN A 150 20.04 3.19 6.42
C GLN A 150 20.21 3.48 4.92
N LYS A 151 19.14 3.26 4.11
CA LYS A 151 19.15 3.56 2.67
C LYS A 151 19.31 5.03 2.36
N LEU A 152 18.75 5.90 3.19
CA LEU A 152 18.96 7.34 3.09
C LEU A 152 20.31 7.80 3.65
N LYS A 153 21.10 6.87 4.22
CA LYS A 153 22.40 7.17 4.86
C LYS A 153 22.27 8.32 5.88
N LEU A 154 21.22 8.28 6.72
CA LEU A 154 20.94 9.35 7.67
C LEU A 154 22.05 9.50 8.70
N GLU A 155 22.44 10.75 8.94
CA GLU A 155 23.45 11.16 9.92
C GLU A 155 22.89 12.26 10.83
N PRO A 156 23.38 12.36 12.09
CA PRO A 156 22.93 13.40 13.01
C PRO A 156 23.07 14.82 12.42
N GLY A 157 22.03 15.63 12.65
CA GLY A 157 21.99 17.02 12.14
C GLY A 157 21.42 17.18 10.73
N MET A 158 21.18 16.10 10.00
CA MET A 158 20.49 16.18 8.70
C MET A 158 19.05 16.65 8.85
N HIS A 159 18.55 17.32 7.82
CA HIS A 159 17.16 17.77 7.70
C HIS A 159 16.44 16.95 6.64
N VAL A 160 15.34 16.28 7.04
CA VAL A 160 14.61 15.27 6.23
C VAL A 160 13.19 15.73 5.95
N LEU A 161 12.72 15.54 4.71
CA LEU A 161 11.31 15.71 4.33
C LEU A 161 10.64 14.33 4.22
N ASP A 162 9.55 14.13 4.97
CA ASP A 162 8.68 12.94 4.90
C ASP A 162 7.37 13.30 4.17
N ILE A 163 7.25 12.92 2.90
CA ILE A 163 6.09 13.23 2.04
C ILE A 163 5.02 12.15 2.22
N GLY A 164 3.91 12.53 2.84
CA GLY A 164 2.87 11.58 3.25
C GLY A 164 3.26 10.85 4.53
N CYS A 165 3.60 11.61 5.56
CA CYS A 165 4.17 11.10 6.83
C CYS A 165 3.23 10.19 7.63
N GLY A 166 1.96 10.06 7.20
CA GLY A 166 0.97 9.24 7.90
C GLY A 166 0.83 9.64 9.37
N PHE A 167 0.91 8.67 10.26
CA PHE A 167 0.83 8.88 11.71
C PHE A 167 2.18 9.30 12.35
N GLY A 168 3.20 9.62 11.53
CA GLY A 168 4.50 10.12 11.98
C GLY A 168 5.52 9.04 12.37
N ALA A 169 5.28 7.78 12.05
CA ALA A 169 6.12 6.66 12.47
C ALA A 169 7.57 6.78 11.99
N PHE A 170 7.78 7.09 10.70
CA PHE A 170 9.14 7.28 10.17
C PHE A 170 9.81 8.51 10.77
N ALA A 171 9.11 9.64 10.79
CA ALA A 171 9.65 10.88 11.33
C ALA A 171 10.13 10.71 12.78
N LYS A 172 9.30 10.08 13.63
CA LYS A 172 9.63 9.78 15.03
C LYS A 172 10.85 8.87 15.13
N TYR A 173 10.86 7.75 14.41
CA TYR A 173 11.97 6.81 14.44
C TYR A 173 13.30 7.44 13.99
N ALA A 174 13.28 8.20 12.89
CA ALA A 174 14.46 8.85 12.36
C ALA A 174 15.03 9.89 13.32
N ALA A 175 14.17 10.72 13.94
CA ALA A 175 14.60 11.70 14.93
C ALA A 175 15.20 11.05 16.19
N GLU A 176 14.53 10.03 16.75
CA GLU A 176 14.95 9.34 17.97
C GLU A 176 16.25 8.55 17.80
N HIS A 177 16.46 7.89 16.66
CA HIS A 177 17.55 6.93 16.48
C HIS A 177 18.70 7.47 15.63
N TYR A 178 18.46 8.49 14.81
CA TYR A 178 19.48 9.04 13.89
C TYR A 178 19.83 10.51 14.20
N GLY A 179 19.12 11.18 15.12
CA GLY A 179 19.42 12.57 15.50
C GLY A 179 19.16 13.56 14.38
N VAL A 180 18.24 13.27 13.49
CA VAL A 180 17.85 14.16 12.38
C VAL A 180 16.67 15.03 12.79
N SER A 181 16.50 16.18 12.13
CA SER A 181 15.25 16.93 12.16
C SER A 181 14.37 16.56 10.97
N VAL A 182 13.03 16.50 11.18
CA VAL A 182 12.10 16.03 10.14
C VAL A 182 10.96 17.03 9.94
N VAL A 183 10.67 17.37 8.70
CA VAL A 183 9.41 17.98 8.30
C VAL A 183 8.53 16.89 7.71
N GLY A 184 7.43 16.55 8.39
CA GLY A 184 6.43 15.59 7.90
C GLY A 184 5.22 16.31 7.33
N ILE A 185 4.82 15.98 6.11
CA ILE A 185 3.62 16.58 5.49
C ILE A 185 2.55 15.54 5.20
N THR A 186 1.30 15.90 5.43
CA THR A 186 0.10 15.12 5.11
C THR A 186 -1.06 16.01 4.74
N ILE A 187 -2.01 15.50 3.94
CA ILE A 187 -3.29 16.14 3.62
C ILE A 187 -4.48 15.50 4.36
N SER A 188 -4.23 14.51 5.22
CA SER A 188 -5.23 13.93 6.11
C SER A 188 -5.23 14.66 7.44
N LYS A 189 -6.37 15.25 7.82
CA LYS A 189 -6.52 15.96 9.09
C LYS A 189 -6.32 15.05 10.29
N GLU A 190 -6.84 13.84 10.24
CA GLU A 190 -6.72 12.85 11.31
C GLU A 190 -5.27 12.39 11.51
N GLN A 191 -4.55 12.13 10.42
CA GLN A 191 -3.13 11.79 10.47
C GLN A 191 -2.31 12.96 11.03
N PHE A 192 -2.60 14.18 10.57
CA PHE A 192 -1.94 15.39 11.06
C PHE A 192 -2.07 15.55 12.58
N ASP A 193 -3.30 15.48 13.11
CA ASP A 193 -3.57 15.66 14.52
C ASP A 193 -2.89 14.58 15.38
N TYR A 194 -2.96 13.33 14.93
CA TYR A 194 -2.29 12.20 15.59
C TYR A 194 -0.76 12.35 15.56
N ALA A 195 -0.18 12.58 14.37
CA ALA A 195 1.27 12.68 14.19
C ALA A 195 1.85 13.85 15.00
N LYS A 196 1.16 15.00 15.02
CA LYS A 196 1.57 16.16 15.83
C LYS A 196 1.67 15.84 17.31
N GLN A 197 0.72 15.06 17.83
CA GLN A 197 0.75 14.62 19.22
C GLN A 197 1.85 13.57 19.45
N ASN A 198 1.94 12.57 18.55
CA ASN A 198 2.88 11.46 18.68
C ASN A 198 4.36 11.88 18.56
N CYS A 199 4.63 12.97 17.82
CA CYS A 199 5.97 13.49 17.57
C CYS A 199 6.33 14.68 18.50
N SER A 200 5.47 15.00 19.49
CA SER A 200 5.69 16.13 20.41
C SER A 200 7.00 15.97 21.22
N GLY A 201 7.75 17.06 21.37
CA GLY A 201 9.02 17.08 22.11
C GLY A 201 10.25 16.60 21.31
N LEU A 202 10.06 16.19 20.07
CA LEU A 202 11.14 15.80 19.16
C LEU A 202 11.43 16.91 18.13
N PRO A 203 12.58 16.93 17.47
CA PRO A 203 12.90 17.88 16.38
C PRO A 203 12.12 17.59 15.11
N ILE A 204 10.79 17.54 15.21
CA ILE A 204 9.86 17.18 14.14
C ILE A 204 8.78 18.26 14.01
N GLU A 205 8.61 18.74 12.80
CA GLU A 205 7.49 19.62 12.45
C GLU A 205 6.51 18.86 11.54
N ILE A 206 5.27 18.68 12.00
CA ILE A 206 4.20 18.09 11.20
C ILE A 206 3.35 19.21 10.61
N ARG A 207 3.16 19.19 9.27
CA ARG A 207 2.40 20.21 8.55
C ARG A 207 1.21 19.58 7.82
N PHE A 208 0.06 20.25 7.91
CA PHE A 208 -1.09 19.95 7.05
C PHE A 208 -0.91 20.69 5.72
N GLN A 209 -0.22 20.05 4.77
CA GLN A 209 0.29 20.69 3.57
C GLN A 209 0.35 19.73 2.39
N ASP A 210 0.02 20.23 1.18
CA ASP A 210 0.24 19.51 -0.07
C ASP A 210 1.72 19.59 -0.47
N TYR A 211 2.27 18.48 -0.99
CA TYR A 211 3.68 18.43 -1.42
C TYR A 211 4.02 19.46 -2.51
N ARG A 212 3.04 19.89 -3.30
CA ARG A 212 3.22 20.90 -4.37
C ARG A 212 3.60 22.27 -3.82
N ASP A 213 3.21 22.54 -2.58
CA ASP A 213 3.45 23.83 -1.92
C ASP A 213 4.76 23.83 -1.09
N MET A 214 5.56 22.76 -1.17
CA MET A 214 6.85 22.68 -0.51
C MET A 214 7.92 23.44 -1.33
N HIS A 215 8.70 24.30 -0.66
CA HIS A 215 9.75 25.12 -1.31
C HIS A 215 11.11 25.04 -0.61
N GLU A 216 11.18 24.41 0.54
CA GLU A 216 12.41 24.24 1.32
C GLU A 216 13.30 23.14 0.74
N GLN A 217 14.58 23.16 1.13
CA GLN A 217 15.56 22.16 0.71
C GLN A 217 16.00 21.28 1.89
N PHE A 218 16.12 19.98 1.62
CA PHE A 218 16.40 18.95 2.60
C PHE A 218 17.62 18.11 2.18
N ASP A 219 18.30 17.54 3.17
CA ASP A 219 19.40 16.60 2.93
C ASP A 219 18.88 15.28 2.36
N CYS A 220 17.72 14.83 2.83
CA CYS A 220 17.05 13.64 2.31
C CYS A 220 15.54 13.86 2.18
N VAL A 221 14.92 13.14 1.25
CA VAL A 221 13.47 13.04 1.10
C VAL A 221 13.04 11.58 1.19
N VAL A 222 11.95 11.31 1.88
CA VAL A 222 11.34 9.99 1.95
C VAL A 222 9.87 10.07 1.59
N SER A 223 9.36 9.00 0.96
CA SER A 223 7.94 8.85 0.68
C SER A 223 7.58 7.36 0.76
N LEU A 224 6.75 7.00 1.73
CA LEU A 224 6.39 5.62 2.04
C LEU A 224 4.88 5.40 1.82
N GLY A 225 4.50 4.77 0.69
CA GLY A 225 3.10 4.43 0.37
C GLY A 225 2.23 5.64 0.04
N MET A 226 2.80 6.71 -0.49
CA MET A 226 2.08 7.92 -0.88
C MET A 226 1.99 8.09 -2.41
N PHE A 227 2.96 7.58 -3.15
CA PHE A 227 3.06 7.77 -4.60
C PHE A 227 1.87 7.19 -5.36
N GLU A 228 1.23 6.17 -4.81
CA GLU A 228 -0.01 5.56 -5.29
C GLU A 228 -1.19 6.54 -5.33
N HIS A 229 -1.14 7.62 -4.55
CA HIS A 229 -2.16 8.67 -4.49
C HIS A 229 -1.89 9.87 -5.40
N VAL A 230 -0.71 9.92 -6.02
CA VAL A 230 -0.30 11.04 -6.92
C VAL A 230 -1.04 11.00 -8.25
N GLY A 231 -1.27 9.80 -8.79
CA GLY A 231 -1.89 9.59 -10.10
C GLY A 231 -0.91 9.82 -11.28
N TYR A 232 -1.00 8.98 -12.32
CA TYR A 232 0.01 8.89 -13.39
C TYR A 232 0.28 10.21 -14.13
N ARG A 233 -0.72 11.09 -14.23
CA ARG A 233 -0.56 12.39 -14.89
C ARG A 233 0.33 13.36 -14.12
N ASN A 234 0.50 13.13 -12.82
CA ASN A 234 1.25 13.98 -11.92
C ASN A 234 2.60 13.38 -11.50
N TYR A 235 2.93 12.14 -11.90
CA TYR A 235 4.17 11.48 -11.49
C TYR A 235 5.41 12.31 -11.83
N ARG A 236 5.47 12.86 -13.05
CA ARG A 236 6.59 13.73 -13.44
C ARG A 236 6.68 15.01 -12.59
N THR A 237 5.55 15.66 -12.34
CA THR A 237 5.47 16.86 -11.49
C THR A 237 5.90 16.56 -10.05
N TYR A 238 5.48 15.39 -9.53
CA TYR A 238 5.91 14.91 -8.22
C TYR A 238 7.43 14.72 -8.14
N MET A 239 8.02 14.01 -9.10
CA MET A 239 9.47 13.79 -9.16
C MET A 239 10.25 15.09 -9.30
N GLN A 240 9.76 16.05 -10.12
CA GLN A 240 10.37 17.38 -10.23
C GLN A 240 10.33 18.11 -8.89
N LYS A 241 9.19 18.11 -8.19
CA LYS A 241 9.05 18.76 -6.88
C LYS A 241 10.01 18.15 -5.84
N VAL A 242 10.11 16.83 -5.79
CA VAL A 242 11.08 16.14 -4.91
C VAL A 242 12.52 16.58 -5.24
N ARG A 243 12.89 16.63 -6.53
CA ARG A 243 14.19 17.12 -6.96
C ARG A 243 14.47 18.55 -6.49
N ASP A 244 13.48 19.43 -6.59
CA ASP A 244 13.61 20.84 -6.19
C ASP A 244 13.80 20.96 -4.67
N CYS A 245 13.20 20.05 -3.89
CA CYS A 245 13.35 19.98 -2.44
C CYS A 245 14.64 19.29 -1.97
N LEU A 246 15.41 18.66 -2.86
CA LEU A 246 16.67 18.02 -2.48
C LEU A 246 17.87 18.97 -2.65
N LYS A 247 18.76 19.00 -1.64
CA LYS A 247 20.10 19.57 -1.76
C LYS A 247 20.94 18.81 -2.81
N GLY A 248 22.08 19.35 -3.21
CA GLY A 248 22.90 18.81 -4.30
C GLY A 248 23.31 17.34 -4.13
N ASN A 249 23.66 16.93 -2.92
CA ASN A 249 24.07 15.56 -2.58
C ASN A 249 22.95 14.73 -1.93
N GLY A 250 21.70 15.22 -2.02
CA GLY A 250 20.56 14.62 -1.34
C GLY A 250 20.11 13.29 -1.94
N LEU A 251 19.57 12.42 -1.07
CA LEU A 251 18.97 11.16 -1.43
C LEU A 251 17.44 11.21 -1.28
N PHE A 252 16.78 10.56 -2.22
CA PHE A 252 15.33 10.33 -2.16
C PHE A 252 15.03 8.83 -2.12
N LEU A 253 14.31 8.40 -1.10
CA LEU A 253 13.77 7.04 -0.98
C LEU A 253 12.29 7.04 -1.34
N LEU A 254 11.95 6.35 -2.42
CA LEU A 254 10.59 6.05 -2.81
C LEU A 254 10.24 4.60 -2.43
N HIS A 255 9.25 4.42 -1.56
CA HIS A 255 8.67 3.12 -1.23
C HIS A 255 7.24 3.11 -1.75
N THR A 256 6.95 2.30 -2.76
CA THR A 256 5.65 2.27 -3.44
C THR A 256 5.26 0.87 -3.88
N ILE A 257 3.96 0.58 -3.86
CA ILE A 257 3.43 -0.59 -4.56
C ILE A 257 3.70 -0.40 -6.05
N GLY A 258 4.00 -1.49 -6.75
CA GLY A 258 4.27 -1.48 -8.17
C GLY A 258 3.53 -2.56 -8.94
N GLY A 259 3.19 -2.26 -10.17
CA GLY A 259 2.56 -3.17 -11.12
C GLY A 259 3.50 -3.60 -12.25
N ASN A 260 3.37 -4.85 -12.69
CA ASN A 260 4.16 -5.38 -13.81
C ASN A 260 3.67 -4.88 -15.18
N ILE A 261 2.46 -4.32 -15.23
CA ILE A 261 1.80 -3.85 -16.45
C ILE A 261 1.33 -2.42 -16.24
N THR A 262 1.58 -1.57 -17.24
CA THR A 262 1.10 -0.17 -17.21
C THR A 262 -0.42 -0.13 -17.33
N THR A 263 -1.07 0.43 -16.30
CA THR A 263 -2.50 0.69 -16.26
C THR A 263 -2.78 2.17 -16.06
N LYS A 264 -4.00 2.61 -16.40
CA LYS A 264 -4.46 3.99 -16.19
C LYS A 264 -5.66 4.08 -15.24
N ALA A 265 -5.99 2.98 -14.60
CA ALA A 265 -7.10 2.89 -13.65
C ALA A 265 -6.78 1.82 -12.60
N ALA A 266 -7.21 2.07 -11.37
CA ALA A 266 -7.21 1.07 -10.31
C ALA A 266 -8.32 0.03 -10.53
N ASP A 267 -8.25 -1.09 -9.80
CA ASP A 267 -9.37 -2.03 -9.70
C ASP A 267 -10.65 -1.29 -9.28
N PRO A 268 -11.80 -1.53 -9.94
CA PRO A 268 -13.04 -0.78 -9.67
C PRO A 268 -13.54 -0.90 -8.23
N TRP A 269 -13.37 -2.07 -7.59
CA TRP A 269 -13.79 -2.25 -6.20
C TRP A 269 -12.88 -1.52 -5.22
N ILE A 270 -11.55 -1.64 -5.40
CA ILE A 270 -10.55 -0.91 -4.60
C ILE A 270 -10.75 0.60 -4.73
N ASN A 271 -10.96 1.09 -5.97
CA ASN A 271 -11.21 2.51 -6.23
C ASN A 271 -12.49 3.03 -5.56
N LYS A 272 -13.52 2.17 -5.47
CA LYS A 272 -14.82 2.58 -4.90
C LYS A 272 -14.81 2.56 -3.37
N TYR A 273 -14.17 1.58 -2.75
CA TYR A 273 -14.35 1.29 -1.34
C TYR A 273 -13.13 1.60 -0.46
N ILE A 274 -11.90 1.57 -1.01
CA ILE A 274 -10.67 1.64 -0.20
C ILE A 274 -9.82 2.86 -0.56
N PHE A 275 -9.39 2.99 -1.83
CA PHE A 275 -8.48 4.05 -2.28
C PHE A 275 -9.04 4.78 -3.51
N PRO A 276 -10.00 5.69 -3.33
CA PRO A 276 -10.53 6.49 -4.43
C PRO A 276 -9.41 7.25 -5.15
N ASN A 277 -9.36 7.10 -6.49
CA ASN A 277 -8.32 7.66 -7.36
C ASN A 277 -6.89 7.14 -7.11
N GLY A 278 -6.73 6.14 -6.25
CA GLY A 278 -5.44 5.46 -6.07
C GLY A 278 -5.03 4.73 -7.35
N MET A 279 -3.72 4.67 -7.61
CA MET A 279 -3.21 3.97 -8.80
C MET A 279 -1.81 3.42 -8.53
N ILE A 280 -1.63 2.15 -8.89
CA ILE A 280 -0.34 1.48 -8.76
C ILE A 280 0.53 1.82 -9.99
N PRO A 281 1.70 2.44 -9.82
CA PRO A 281 2.61 2.74 -10.92
C PRO A 281 3.26 1.46 -11.49
N SER A 282 3.57 1.47 -12.78
CA SER A 282 4.44 0.48 -13.40
C SER A 282 5.90 0.91 -13.40
N LEU A 283 6.81 -0.04 -13.71
CA LEU A 283 8.22 0.24 -13.97
C LEU A 283 8.40 1.36 -15.01
N GLU A 284 7.68 1.26 -16.13
CA GLU A 284 7.69 2.24 -17.20
C GLU A 284 7.30 3.64 -16.70
N GLN A 285 6.22 3.73 -15.94
CA GLN A 285 5.73 5.02 -15.43
C GLN A 285 6.71 5.66 -14.44
N ILE A 286 7.36 4.87 -13.58
CA ILE A 286 8.40 5.39 -12.66
C ILE A 286 9.62 5.86 -13.44
N SER A 287 10.09 5.05 -14.40
CA SER A 287 11.24 5.40 -15.24
C SER A 287 11.00 6.68 -16.03
N GLN A 288 9.86 6.81 -16.71
CA GLN A 288 9.49 8.03 -17.43
C GLN A 288 9.36 9.24 -16.51
N ALA A 289 8.83 9.05 -15.29
CA ALA A 289 8.69 10.14 -14.34
C ALA A 289 10.03 10.64 -13.79
N SER A 290 11.04 9.79 -13.65
CA SER A 290 12.35 10.10 -13.09
C SER A 290 13.43 10.43 -14.12
N GLU A 291 13.23 10.09 -15.40
CA GLU A 291 14.20 10.28 -16.48
C GLU A 291 14.71 11.73 -16.55
N GLY A 292 16.04 11.91 -16.57
CA GLY A 292 16.70 13.22 -16.60
C GLY A 292 16.53 14.06 -15.32
N LEU A 293 15.82 13.57 -14.31
CA LEU A 293 15.70 14.23 -13.00
C LEU A 293 16.64 13.62 -11.95
N PHE A 294 16.82 12.30 -11.98
CA PHE A 294 17.54 11.58 -10.95
C PHE A 294 18.48 10.54 -11.56
N ILE A 295 19.52 10.19 -10.80
CA ILE A 295 20.22 8.93 -10.97
C ILE A 295 19.54 7.90 -10.06
N MET A 296 19.13 6.76 -10.61
CA MET A 296 18.59 5.64 -9.83
C MET A 296 19.77 4.84 -9.28
N GLU A 297 19.97 4.91 -7.98
CA GLU A 297 21.10 4.28 -7.30
C GLU A 297 20.83 2.84 -6.88
N ASN A 298 19.59 2.53 -6.45
CA ASN A 298 19.21 1.22 -5.95
C ASN A 298 17.73 0.95 -6.20
N TRP A 299 17.39 -0.29 -6.52
CA TRP A 299 16.00 -0.75 -6.67
C TRP A 299 15.83 -2.13 -6.08
N VAL A 300 15.07 -2.25 -5.00
CA VAL A 300 14.80 -3.52 -4.34
C VAL A 300 13.30 -3.82 -4.38
N ASN A 301 12.95 -5.07 -4.69
CA ASN A 301 11.59 -5.57 -4.67
C ASN A 301 11.41 -6.57 -3.52
N PHE A 302 10.57 -6.24 -2.57
CA PHE A 302 10.17 -7.16 -1.49
C PHE A 302 8.66 -7.29 -1.34
N GLY A 303 7.93 -7.23 -2.47
CA GLY A 303 6.48 -7.33 -2.52
C GLY A 303 5.89 -8.57 -1.87
N ALA A 304 6.64 -9.68 -1.80
CA ALA A 304 6.21 -10.87 -1.06
C ALA A 304 5.96 -10.60 0.44
N TYR A 305 6.63 -9.63 1.02
CA TYR A 305 6.44 -9.26 2.42
C TYR A 305 5.12 -8.50 2.67
N TYR A 306 4.51 -7.95 1.64
CA TYR A 306 3.20 -7.30 1.82
C TYR A 306 2.09 -8.33 2.07
N ASP A 307 2.19 -9.54 1.51
CA ASP A 307 1.31 -10.65 1.87
C ASP A 307 1.34 -10.88 3.38
N HIS A 308 2.53 -11.08 3.96
CA HIS A 308 2.69 -11.25 5.41
C HIS A 308 2.13 -10.08 6.22
N THR A 309 2.37 -8.84 5.78
CA THR A 309 1.86 -7.63 6.44
C THR A 309 0.33 -7.59 6.44
N LEU A 310 -0.30 -7.86 5.29
CA LEU A 310 -1.75 -7.85 5.13
C LEU A 310 -2.43 -8.98 5.90
N MET A 311 -1.80 -10.16 5.95
CA MET A 311 -2.29 -11.27 6.77
C MET A 311 -2.23 -10.94 8.26
N ALA A 312 -1.14 -10.31 8.74
CA ALA A 312 -1.03 -9.87 10.12
C ALA A 312 -2.07 -8.77 10.45
N TRP A 313 -2.30 -7.81 9.54
CA TRP A 313 -3.37 -6.83 9.72
C TRP A 313 -4.75 -7.47 9.78
N ASN A 314 -5.02 -8.49 8.95
CA ASN A 314 -6.28 -9.22 8.99
C ASN A 314 -6.43 -9.98 10.31
N GLU A 315 -5.39 -10.64 10.79
CA GLU A 315 -5.41 -11.34 12.07
C GLU A 315 -5.73 -10.40 13.23
N HIS A 316 -5.05 -9.25 13.31
CA HIS A 316 -5.34 -8.25 14.34
C HIS A 316 -6.76 -7.68 14.21
N PHE A 317 -7.24 -7.41 12.98
CA PHE A 317 -8.61 -6.96 12.75
C PHE A 317 -9.65 -7.97 13.23
N GLU A 318 -9.48 -9.25 12.91
CA GLU A 318 -10.36 -10.34 13.36
C GLU A 318 -10.37 -10.46 14.88
N GLN A 319 -9.19 -10.44 15.53
CA GLN A 319 -9.06 -10.52 16.99
C GLN A 319 -9.74 -9.36 17.69
N ASN A 320 -9.74 -8.16 17.09
CA ASN A 320 -10.34 -6.96 17.68
C ASN A 320 -11.77 -6.68 17.19
N TRP A 321 -12.36 -7.57 16.36
CA TRP A 321 -13.69 -7.34 15.80
C TRP A 321 -14.78 -7.16 16.86
N GLU A 322 -14.75 -7.91 17.95
CA GLU A 322 -15.73 -7.79 19.05
C GLU A 322 -15.79 -6.36 19.65
N HIS A 323 -14.66 -5.65 19.63
CA HIS A 323 -14.62 -4.24 20.00
C HIS A 323 -15.14 -3.33 18.89
N LEU A 324 -14.69 -3.57 17.64
CA LEU A 324 -14.99 -2.76 16.47
C LEU A 324 -16.47 -2.84 16.04
N LYS A 325 -17.15 -3.98 16.23
CA LYS A 325 -18.57 -4.17 15.86
C LYS A 325 -19.53 -3.22 16.58
N LYS A 326 -19.07 -2.50 17.61
CA LYS A 326 -19.86 -1.45 18.27
C LYS A 326 -19.99 -0.18 17.41
N GLN A 327 -19.08 0.02 16.46
CA GLN A 327 -19.01 1.18 15.57
C GLN A 327 -19.26 0.82 14.10
N TYR A 328 -18.99 -0.43 13.71
CA TYR A 328 -19.05 -0.90 12.33
C TYR A 328 -20.02 -2.06 12.19
N ASP A 329 -20.75 -2.11 11.09
CA ASP A 329 -21.70 -3.18 10.80
C ASP A 329 -21.04 -4.42 10.15
N GLN A 330 -21.82 -5.48 9.98
CA GLN A 330 -21.35 -6.72 9.34
C GLN A 330 -20.93 -6.53 7.89
N ARG A 331 -21.53 -5.57 7.18
CA ARG A 331 -21.15 -5.27 5.79
C ARG A 331 -19.78 -4.62 5.73
N PHE A 332 -19.45 -3.74 6.69
CA PHE A 332 -18.12 -3.17 6.86
C PHE A 332 -17.09 -4.24 7.20
N TYR A 333 -17.38 -5.17 8.13
CA TYR A 333 -16.53 -6.30 8.45
C TYR A 333 -16.12 -7.06 7.18
N ARG A 334 -17.11 -7.45 6.36
CA ARG A 334 -16.87 -8.17 5.12
C ARG A 334 -16.09 -7.33 4.12
N MET A 335 -16.38 -6.04 4.01
CA MET A 335 -15.62 -5.10 3.15
C MET A 335 -14.13 -5.06 3.53
N TRP A 336 -13.85 -4.88 4.83
CA TRP A 336 -12.48 -4.74 5.30
C TRP A 336 -11.69 -6.05 5.19
N ARG A 337 -12.30 -7.16 5.57
CA ARG A 337 -11.76 -8.50 5.38
C ARG A 337 -11.46 -8.80 3.91
N TYR A 338 -12.40 -8.46 3.00
CA TYR A 338 -12.19 -8.62 1.56
C TYR A 338 -11.00 -7.79 1.07
N TYR A 339 -10.89 -6.54 1.49
CA TYR A 339 -9.76 -5.68 1.17
C TYR A 339 -8.43 -6.31 1.56
N LEU A 340 -8.26 -6.66 2.84
CA LEU A 340 -6.98 -7.16 3.35
C LEU A 340 -6.58 -8.48 2.67
N LEU A 341 -7.51 -9.43 2.57
CA LEU A 341 -7.22 -10.74 2.01
C LEU A 341 -7.11 -10.74 0.47
N ALA A 342 -7.86 -9.90 -0.23
CA ALA A 342 -7.71 -9.75 -1.67
C ALA A 342 -6.37 -9.10 -2.04
N CYS A 343 -5.95 -8.10 -1.28
CA CYS A 343 -4.61 -7.52 -1.44
C CYS A 343 -3.51 -8.53 -1.10
N ALA A 344 -3.64 -9.32 -0.01
CA ALA A 344 -2.70 -10.40 0.31
C ALA A 344 -2.55 -11.38 -0.86
N GLY A 345 -3.66 -11.85 -1.43
CA GLY A 345 -3.67 -12.70 -2.61
C GLY A 345 -3.01 -12.07 -3.84
N SER A 346 -3.13 -10.74 -4.02
CA SER A 346 -2.50 -10.03 -5.15
C SER A 346 -0.98 -9.97 -5.03
N PHE A 347 -0.43 -9.83 -3.83
CA PHE A 347 1.01 -9.89 -3.60
C PHE A 347 1.55 -11.33 -3.66
N ARG A 348 0.83 -12.30 -3.08
CA ARG A 348 1.15 -13.73 -3.12
C ARG A 348 1.20 -14.27 -4.55
N SER A 349 0.25 -13.86 -5.40
CA SER A 349 0.23 -14.22 -6.83
C SER A 349 1.31 -13.51 -7.66
N ARG A 350 2.02 -12.55 -7.10
CA ARG A 350 3.00 -11.69 -7.77
C ARG A 350 2.38 -10.76 -8.82
N SER A 351 1.07 -10.53 -8.77
CA SER A 351 0.39 -9.52 -9.60
C SER A 351 0.79 -8.11 -9.21
N ASN A 352 0.94 -7.88 -7.91
CA ASN A 352 1.49 -6.65 -7.35
C ASN A 352 2.90 -6.88 -6.80
N GLN A 353 3.71 -5.83 -6.85
CA GLN A 353 5.05 -5.75 -6.30
C GLN A 353 5.11 -4.65 -5.24
N LEU A 354 6.19 -4.63 -4.46
CA LEU A 354 6.54 -3.49 -3.63
C LEU A 354 8.00 -3.13 -3.88
N TRP A 355 8.25 -1.87 -4.16
CA TRP A 355 9.57 -1.39 -4.47
C TRP A 355 10.04 -0.36 -3.45
N GLN A 356 11.30 -0.48 -3.05
CA GLN A 356 12.07 0.63 -2.49
C GLN A 356 13.14 1.04 -3.49
N ILE A 357 13.10 2.30 -3.90
CA ILE A 357 13.98 2.87 -4.91
C ILE A 357 14.72 4.04 -4.27
N VAL A 358 16.05 4.01 -4.33
CA VAL A 358 16.90 5.13 -3.93
C VAL A 358 17.29 5.91 -5.16
N PHE A 359 17.04 7.20 -5.12
CA PHE A 359 17.46 8.16 -6.13
C PHE A 359 18.43 9.16 -5.52
N SER A 360 19.43 9.58 -6.30
CA SER A 360 20.27 10.74 -6.01
C SER A 360 20.00 11.86 -7.00
N LYS A 361 20.19 13.11 -6.55
CA LYS A 361 19.95 14.28 -7.42
C LYS A 361 20.97 14.38 -8.57
N ASN A 362 22.24 14.09 -8.30
CA ASN A 362 23.33 14.30 -9.25
C ASN A 362 24.27 13.09 -9.38
N GLY A 363 23.96 11.96 -8.78
CA GLY A 363 24.81 10.79 -8.66
C GLY A 363 25.70 10.83 -7.41
N ILE A 364 25.99 9.67 -6.87
CA ILE A 364 26.95 9.50 -5.77
C ILE A 364 28.30 9.17 -6.38
N PRO A 365 29.35 9.99 -6.19
CA PRO A 365 30.71 9.68 -6.68
C PRO A 365 31.15 8.31 -6.15
N GLY A 366 31.57 7.42 -7.06
CA GLY A 366 31.96 6.05 -6.72
C GLY A 366 30.80 5.06 -6.62
N GLY A 367 29.55 5.51 -6.72
CA GLY A 367 28.34 4.70 -6.67
C GLY A 367 27.71 4.60 -5.27
N TYR A 368 26.50 4.13 -5.23
CA TYR A 368 25.72 3.91 -4.01
C TYR A 368 26.02 2.51 -3.45
N GLU A 369 26.48 2.47 -2.22
CA GLU A 369 26.65 1.21 -1.49
C GLU A 369 25.34 0.86 -0.76
N GLU A 370 24.69 -0.23 -1.16
CA GLU A 370 23.48 -0.69 -0.50
C GLU A 370 23.79 -1.16 0.93
N PRO A 371 23.05 -0.70 1.95
CA PRO A 371 23.26 -1.14 3.31
C PRO A 371 22.97 -2.64 3.44
N LEU A 372 23.91 -3.38 4.02
CA LEU A 372 23.66 -4.75 4.44
C LEU A 372 22.74 -4.73 5.67
N PHE A 373 21.46 -5.04 5.47
CA PHE A 373 20.51 -5.14 6.58
C PHE A 373 20.84 -6.37 7.45
N THR A 374 21.44 -6.12 8.60
CA THR A 374 21.80 -7.14 9.60
C THR A 374 20.81 -7.20 10.78
N GLY A 375 19.70 -6.47 10.71
CA GLY A 375 18.76 -6.24 11.81
C GLY A 375 18.99 -4.88 12.47
N ILE A 376 18.16 -4.59 13.46
CA ILE A 376 18.25 -3.34 14.23
C ILE A 376 19.57 -3.40 15.02
N LYS A 377 20.53 -2.57 14.70
CA LYS A 377 21.69 -2.37 15.53
C LYS A 377 21.18 -1.76 16.85
N LYS A 378 21.38 -2.44 17.96
CA LYS A 378 21.28 -1.82 19.28
C LYS A 378 22.35 -0.73 19.35
N ARG A 379 22.08 0.46 18.84
CA ARG A 379 22.83 1.68 19.11
C ARG A 379 22.45 2.16 20.52
N ALA A 380 22.52 1.27 21.50
CA ALA A 380 22.28 1.60 22.89
C ALA A 380 23.60 1.55 23.62
N ALA A 381 23.97 2.68 24.17
CA ALA A 381 24.98 2.90 25.21
C ALA A 381 26.30 3.61 24.87
N GLU A 382 26.63 3.93 23.64
CA GLU A 382 27.86 4.75 23.42
C GLU A 382 27.65 6.25 23.66
N SER A 383 26.44 6.77 23.53
CA SER A 383 26.16 8.20 23.80
C SER A 383 26.09 8.59 25.29
N LYS A 384 25.96 7.62 26.20
CA LYS A 384 25.99 7.91 27.66
C LYS A 384 27.41 7.91 28.24
N LYS A 385 28.38 7.32 27.57
CA LYS A 385 29.78 7.31 28.06
C LYS A 385 30.53 8.60 27.78
N THR A 386 30.19 9.28 26.68
CA THR A 386 30.88 10.53 26.31
C THR A 386 30.45 11.74 27.17
N ILE A 387 29.25 11.71 27.79
CA ILE A 387 28.79 12.79 28.65
C ILE A 387 29.30 12.61 30.09
N SER A 388 29.52 11.38 30.56
CA SER A 388 30.07 11.15 31.90
C SER A 388 31.59 11.40 31.98
N ASP A 389 32.29 11.21 30.86
CA ASP A 389 33.75 11.41 30.82
C ASP A 389 34.15 12.87 30.58
N LEU A 390 33.21 13.75 30.18
CA LEU A 390 33.40 15.19 30.06
C LEU A 390 33.05 15.98 31.35
N GLN A 391 32.52 15.31 32.36
CA GLN A 391 32.23 15.92 33.68
C GLN A 391 33.26 15.58 34.76
N LEU A 392 34.32 14.84 34.40
CA LEU A 392 35.40 14.44 35.35
C LEU A 392 36.79 14.86 34.91
N SER A 393 36.90 15.81 33.98
CA SER A 393 38.19 16.44 33.64
C SER A 393 38.18 17.94 33.94
#